data_5e5971333bfbe0cc358b8624f75a9570
#
_entry.id   5e5971333bfbe0cc358b8624f75a9570
#
_cell.length_a   1.000
_cell.length_b   1.000
_cell.length_c   1.000
_cell.angle_alpha   90.00
_cell.angle_beta   90.00
_cell.angle_gamma   90.00
#
_symmetry.space_group_name_H-M   'P 1'
#
loop_
_entity.id
_entity.type
_entity.pdbx_description
1 polymer ?
#
loop_
_entity_poly.entity_id
_entity_poly.type
_entity_poly.pdbx_seq_one_letter_code
_entity_poly.pdbx_strand_id
1 'polypeptide(L)'
;EKIGQGIANGLDAYFSERKAPAGPLAKLEKSIQTELSRLTSKWDVWVEDLTDGTSIHCTQNIEENQPMVSASLIKLFIMGAVYDKIKTGAVKESDVSEKLEQMITVSDNAAANSLTMLLGSGDEEAGRKTVETWAASIGCENVAYHRLMLAENDLQNHVTARDCAEILRQIYKKTCISEAVSEKMLQLLENQQVNDRLPLLLPEDVTVAHKTGNLSGICIADVGIVELKDSPYLICVICNDPYTDAGATSEIAELSQSVYRAFAG
;
A
#
# COMPACT_ATOMS: atom_id res chain seq x y z
N GLU A 1 -21.12 -15.36 -20.42
CA GLU A 1 -19.79 -15.48 -21.08
C GLU A 1 -19.36 -14.15 -21.74
N LYS A 2 -20.19 -13.47 -22.53
CA LYS A 2 -19.80 -12.22 -23.21
C LYS A 2 -19.55 -11.02 -22.28
N ILE A 3 -20.20 -10.94 -21.12
CA ILE A 3 -20.02 -9.87 -20.13
C ILE A 3 -18.70 -10.07 -19.36
N GLY A 4 -18.37 -11.31 -18.98
CA GLY A 4 -17.09 -11.64 -18.35
C GLY A 4 -15.88 -11.36 -19.24
N GLN A 5 -16.00 -11.66 -20.54
CA GLN A 5 -14.94 -11.40 -21.53
C GLN A 5 -14.76 -9.90 -21.78
N GLY A 6 -15.81 -9.09 -21.73
CA GLY A 6 -15.73 -7.63 -21.87
C GLY A 6 -15.06 -6.95 -20.68
N ILE A 7 -15.28 -7.45 -19.47
CA ILE A 7 -14.64 -6.96 -18.25
C ILE A 7 -13.16 -7.39 -18.22
N ALA A 8 -12.85 -8.65 -18.55
CA ALA A 8 -11.47 -9.13 -18.66
C ALA A 8 -10.67 -8.36 -19.72
N ASN A 9 -11.24 -8.14 -20.91
CA ASN A 9 -10.59 -7.39 -21.98
C ASN A 9 -10.45 -5.88 -21.64
N GLY A 10 -11.35 -5.32 -20.85
CA GLY A 10 -11.27 -3.94 -20.36
C GLY A 10 -10.18 -3.79 -19.28
N LEU A 11 -10.04 -4.78 -18.41
CA LEU A 11 -8.97 -4.86 -17.41
C LEU A 11 -7.61 -5.08 -18.10
N ASP A 12 -7.49 -6.03 -19.02
CA ASP A 12 -6.27 -6.26 -19.79
C ASP A 12 -5.84 -5.03 -20.59
N ALA A 13 -6.76 -4.27 -21.19
CA ALA A 13 -6.47 -3.01 -21.86
C ALA A 13 -6.03 -1.91 -20.89
N TYR A 14 -6.65 -1.81 -19.72
CA TYR A 14 -6.26 -0.88 -18.65
C TYR A 14 -4.89 -1.24 -18.05
N PHE A 15 -4.58 -2.53 -17.95
CA PHE A 15 -3.32 -3.03 -17.39
C PHE A 15 -2.20 -3.20 -18.43
N SER A 16 -2.50 -3.25 -19.74
CA SER A 16 -1.50 -3.40 -20.81
C SER A 16 -0.89 -2.08 -21.29
N GLU A 17 -1.48 -0.94 -20.97
CA GLU A 17 -0.91 0.37 -21.33
C GLU A 17 -0.19 1.02 -20.13
N ARG A 18 0.87 0.36 -19.64
CA ARG A 18 1.89 1.07 -18.88
C ARG A 18 2.52 2.09 -19.84
N LYS A 19 2.13 3.35 -19.72
CA LYS A 19 2.75 4.42 -20.48
C LYS A 19 4.23 4.43 -20.13
N ALA A 20 5.09 4.11 -21.07
CA ALA A 20 6.53 4.06 -20.83
C ALA A 20 6.98 5.40 -20.23
N PRO A 21 7.73 5.38 -19.11
CA PRO A 21 8.16 6.59 -18.45
C PRO A 21 8.99 7.43 -19.39
N ALA A 22 8.70 8.74 -19.46
CA ALA A 22 9.42 9.72 -20.26
C ALA A 22 10.01 10.79 -19.34
N GLY A 23 11.08 11.45 -19.81
CA GLY A 23 11.63 12.59 -19.08
C GLY A 23 12.21 12.26 -17.70
N PRO A 24 11.81 12.97 -16.63
CA PRO A 24 12.34 12.78 -15.28
C PRO A 24 12.13 11.38 -14.72
N LEU A 25 10.95 10.77 -14.92
CA LEU A 25 10.64 9.43 -14.42
C LEU A 25 11.50 8.33 -15.06
N ALA A 26 11.84 8.43 -16.35
CA ALA A 26 12.76 7.46 -16.97
C ALA A 26 14.17 7.50 -16.37
N LYS A 27 14.65 8.68 -15.98
CA LYS A 27 15.93 8.83 -15.27
C LYS A 27 15.84 8.29 -13.85
N LEU A 28 14.73 8.56 -13.17
CA LEU A 28 14.47 8.08 -11.82
C LEU A 28 14.41 6.54 -11.78
N GLU A 29 13.70 5.89 -12.71
CA GLU A 29 13.63 4.44 -12.83
C GLU A 29 15.04 3.82 -12.92
N LYS A 30 15.88 4.37 -13.81
CA LYS A 30 17.26 3.91 -13.95
C LYS A 30 18.10 4.13 -12.69
N SER A 31 17.89 5.24 -11.98
CA SER A 31 18.59 5.53 -10.71
C SER A 31 18.19 4.53 -9.66
N ILE A 32 16.89 4.35 -9.40
CA ILE A 32 16.36 3.38 -8.43
C ILE A 32 16.85 1.97 -8.76
N GLN A 33 16.74 1.52 -10.01
CA GLN A 33 17.20 0.19 -10.40
C GLN A 33 18.70 0.00 -10.17
N THR A 34 19.50 1.06 -10.37
CA THR A 34 20.94 1.04 -10.11
C THR A 34 21.24 0.94 -8.60
N GLU A 35 20.49 1.63 -7.77
CA GLU A 35 20.61 1.56 -6.30
C GLU A 35 20.20 0.18 -5.80
N LEU A 36 19.04 -0.32 -6.21
CA LEU A 36 18.53 -1.64 -5.82
C LEU A 36 19.47 -2.78 -6.24
N SER A 37 20.12 -2.68 -7.42
CA SER A 37 21.02 -3.74 -7.91
C SER A 37 22.23 -4.02 -7.02
N ARG A 38 22.53 -3.13 -6.08
CA ARG A 38 23.61 -3.28 -5.09
C ARG A 38 23.15 -3.99 -3.81
N LEU A 39 21.84 -4.16 -3.65
CA LEU A 39 21.22 -4.72 -2.45
C LEU A 39 21.00 -6.22 -2.62
N THR A 40 21.16 -6.96 -1.54
CA THR A 40 21.00 -8.43 -1.51
C THR A 40 19.60 -8.85 -1.09
N SER A 41 18.84 -7.96 -0.45
CA SER A 41 17.44 -8.18 -0.04
C SER A 41 16.49 -8.19 -1.24
N LYS A 42 15.25 -8.59 -0.99
CA LYS A 42 14.17 -8.58 -1.99
C LYS A 42 13.46 -7.22 -1.93
N TRP A 43 13.32 -6.56 -3.07
CA TRP A 43 12.71 -5.24 -3.14
C TRP A 43 11.62 -5.19 -4.21
N ASP A 44 10.51 -4.54 -3.86
CA ASP A 44 9.40 -4.20 -4.75
C ASP A 44 9.10 -2.70 -4.57
N VAL A 45 9.35 -1.90 -5.62
CA VAL A 45 9.26 -0.43 -5.57
C VAL A 45 8.36 0.06 -6.71
N TRP A 46 7.27 0.72 -6.36
CA TRP A 46 6.37 1.39 -7.29
C TRP A 46 6.35 2.89 -7.02
N VAL A 47 6.48 3.70 -8.06
CA VAL A 47 6.30 5.16 -8.00
C VAL A 47 5.37 5.59 -9.12
N GLU A 48 4.42 6.47 -8.82
CA GLU A 48 3.46 6.96 -9.80
C GLU A 48 3.22 8.46 -9.65
N ASP A 49 3.28 9.18 -10.75
CA ASP A 49 2.82 10.56 -10.85
C ASP A 49 1.28 10.58 -10.86
N LEU A 50 0.70 11.19 -9.83
CA LEU A 50 -0.76 11.24 -9.67
C LEU A 50 -1.43 12.29 -10.58
N THR A 51 -0.64 13.13 -11.28
CA THR A 51 -1.17 14.11 -12.22
C THR A 51 -1.53 13.48 -13.56
N ASP A 52 -0.73 12.53 -14.06
CA ASP A 52 -0.92 11.92 -15.38
C ASP A 52 -1.02 10.38 -15.37
N GLY A 53 -0.77 9.75 -14.22
CA GLY A 53 -0.79 8.31 -14.04
C GLY A 53 0.44 7.57 -14.60
N THR A 54 1.48 8.29 -14.99
CA THR A 54 2.74 7.67 -15.41
C THR A 54 3.41 7.00 -14.20
N SER A 55 3.86 5.76 -14.36
CA SER A 55 4.45 5.00 -13.25
C SER A 55 5.73 4.29 -13.64
N ILE A 56 6.55 4.00 -12.65
CA ILE A 56 7.73 3.13 -12.73
C ILE A 56 7.60 2.00 -11.72
N HIS A 57 8.14 0.83 -12.08
CA HIS A 57 8.15 -0.35 -11.23
C HIS A 57 9.55 -0.96 -11.26
N CYS A 58 10.24 -0.94 -10.14
CA CYS A 58 11.59 -1.47 -10.00
C CYS A 58 11.58 -2.63 -9.01
N THR A 59 12.19 -3.74 -9.39
CA THR A 59 12.29 -4.93 -8.53
C THR A 59 13.74 -5.38 -8.38
N GLN A 60 14.06 -6.01 -7.26
CA GLN A 60 15.36 -6.65 -7.03
C GLN A 60 15.16 -7.99 -6.33
N ASN A 61 15.79 -9.05 -6.87
CA ASN A 61 15.75 -10.42 -6.35
C ASN A 61 14.33 -11.02 -6.24
N ILE A 62 13.38 -10.53 -7.03
CA ILE A 62 12.02 -11.06 -7.17
C ILE A 62 11.56 -10.96 -8.63
N GLU A 63 10.56 -11.76 -9.00
CA GLU A 63 9.82 -11.61 -10.25
C GLU A 63 8.90 -10.38 -10.20
N GLU A 64 8.58 -9.81 -11.36
CA GLU A 64 7.62 -8.70 -11.45
C GLU A 64 6.25 -9.15 -10.93
N ASN A 65 5.64 -8.34 -10.06
CA ASN A 65 4.37 -8.64 -9.37
C ASN A 65 4.40 -9.90 -8.48
N GLN A 66 5.56 -10.36 -8.06
CA GLN A 66 5.66 -11.43 -7.06
C GLN A 66 5.10 -10.93 -5.71
N PRO A 67 4.15 -11.66 -5.09
CA PRO A 67 3.64 -11.26 -3.78
C PRO A 67 4.75 -11.25 -2.72
N MET A 68 4.81 -10.17 -1.96
CA MET A 68 5.78 -9.92 -0.89
C MET A 68 5.09 -10.07 0.47
N VAL A 69 5.81 -10.49 1.50
CA VAL A 69 5.30 -10.45 2.88
C VAL A 69 4.88 -9.03 3.22
N SER A 70 3.61 -8.86 3.59
CA SER A 70 3.00 -7.53 3.74
C SER A 70 3.28 -6.87 5.08
N ALA A 71 3.65 -7.66 6.11
CA ALA A 71 3.58 -7.18 7.49
C ALA A 71 2.27 -6.41 7.74
N SER A 72 2.33 -5.17 8.24
CA SER A 72 1.14 -4.35 8.52
C SER A 72 0.53 -3.64 7.31
N LEU A 73 1.05 -3.80 6.09
CA LEU A 73 0.43 -3.21 4.89
C LEU A 73 -0.95 -3.82 4.59
N ILE A 74 -1.22 -5.06 5.02
CA ILE A 74 -2.54 -5.70 4.93
C ILE A 74 -3.64 -4.85 5.58
N LYS A 75 -3.31 -3.97 6.53
CA LYS A 75 -4.24 -3.08 7.24
C LYS A 75 -4.88 -2.03 6.33
N LEU A 76 -4.26 -1.68 5.22
CA LEU A 76 -4.88 -0.85 4.17
C LEU A 76 -6.16 -1.51 3.64
N PHE A 77 -6.09 -2.80 3.38
CA PHE A 77 -7.19 -3.58 2.82
C PHE A 77 -8.25 -3.91 3.87
N ILE A 78 -7.84 -4.13 5.14
CA ILE A 78 -8.79 -4.23 6.26
C ILE A 78 -9.58 -2.93 6.42
N MET A 79 -8.90 -1.77 6.38
CA MET A 79 -9.54 -0.45 6.45
C MET A 79 -10.60 -0.28 5.35
N GLY A 80 -10.25 -0.60 4.11
CA GLY A 80 -11.16 -0.49 2.99
C GLY A 80 -12.38 -1.40 3.12
N ALA A 81 -12.17 -2.69 3.47
CA ALA A 81 -13.27 -3.63 3.68
C ALA A 81 -14.21 -3.19 4.82
N VAL A 82 -13.69 -2.57 5.90
CA VAL A 82 -14.51 -2.03 6.98
C VAL A 82 -15.34 -0.84 6.49
N TYR A 83 -14.75 0.09 5.75
CA TYR A 83 -15.51 1.22 5.19
C TYR A 83 -16.56 0.79 4.17
N ASP A 84 -16.32 -0.28 3.41
CA ASP A 84 -17.37 -0.87 2.54
C ASP A 84 -18.57 -1.37 3.34
N LYS A 85 -18.33 -2.04 4.48
CA LYS A 85 -19.41 -2.46 5.39
C LYS A 85 -20.12 -1.29 6.06
N ILE A 86 -19.41 -0.21 6.36
CA ILE A 86 -20.03 1.03 6.87
C ILE A 86 -20.96 1.63 5.79
N LYS A 87 -20.49 1.73 4.55
CA LYS A 87 -21.29 2.27 3.42
C LYS A 87 -22.56 1.47 3.19
N THR A 88 -22.51 0.16 3.32
CA THR A 88 -23.70 -0.71 3.16
C THR A 88 -24.62 -0.71 4.39
N GLY A 89 -24.24 -0.04 5.48
CA GLY A 89 -25.00 -0.01 6.74
C GLY A 89 -24.88 -1.29 7.59
N ALA A 90 -24.02 -2.22 7.19
CA ALA A 90 -23.79 -3.46 7.95
C ALA A 90 -22.98 -3.21 9.23
N VAL A 91 -22.19 -2.14 9.27
CA VAL A 91 -21.38 -1.70 10.42
C VAL A 91 -21.65 -0.23 10.67
N LYS A 92 -21.81 0.15 11.94
CA LYS A 92 -21.89 1.57 12.33
C LYS A 92 -20.48 2.13 12.50
N GLU A 93 -20.20 3.26 11.89
CA GLU A 93 -18.89 3.92 11.96
C GLU A 93 -18.49 4.22 13.41
N SER A 94 -19.43 4.67 14.25
CA SER A 94 -19.18 4.94 15.67
C SER A 94 -18.63 3.75 16.47
N ASP A 95 -18.87 2.53 16.00
CA ASP A 95 -18.48 1.32 16.72
C ASP A 95 -17.06 0.87 16.38
N VAL A 96 -16.46 1.45 15.33
CA VAL A 96 -15.19 1.02 14.75
C VAL A 96 -14.17 2.14 14.52
N SER A 97 -14.58 3.43 14.61
CA SER A 97 -13.72 4.58 14.29
C SER A 97 -12.42 4.60 15.10
N GLU A 98 -12.47 4.35 16.40
CA GLU A 98 -11.29 4.30 17.27
C GLU A 98 -10.33 3.16 16.84
N LYS A 99 -10.87 1.99 16.49
CA LYS A 99 -10.06 0.86 16.04
C LYS A 99 -9.43 1.12 14.66
N LEU A 100 -10.16 1.78 13.75
CA LEU A 100 -9.60 2.20 12.45
C LEU A 100 -8.45 3.17 12.65
N GLU A 101 -8.61 4.16 13.53
CA GLU A 101 -7.55 5.11 13.89
C GLU A 101 -6.33 4.39 14.47
N GLN A 102 -6.49 3.60 15.52
CA GLN A 102 -5.38 2.84 16.13
C GLN A 102 -4.69 1.90 15.13
N MET A 103 -5.48 1.19 14.31
CA MET A 103 -4.93 0.27 13.30
C MET A 103 -4.05 0.98 12.28
N ILE A 104 -4.43 2.16 11.82
CA ILE A 104 -3.70 2.88 10.76
C ILE A 104 -2.60 3.75 11.34
N THR A 105 -2.88 4.57 12.35
CA THR A 105 -1.95 5.61 12.83
C THR A 105 -0.77 5.07 13.65
N VAL A 106 -1.02 4.07 14.49
CA VAL A 106 0.02 3.40 15.32
C VAL A 106 0.19 1.92 14.98
N SER A 107 -0.46 1.48 13.93
CA SER A 107 -0.36 0.10 13.45
C SER A 107 -0.79 -0.95 14.48
N ASP A 108 -1.79 -0.67 15.32
CA ASP A 108 -2.24 -1.58 16.36
C ASP A 108 -2.74 -2.93 15.81
N ASN A 109 -2.21 -4.03 16.35
CA ASN A 109 -2.52 -5.38 15.88
C ASN A 109 -3.82 -5.92 16.47
N ALA A 110 -4.17 -5.55 17.70
CA ALA A 110 -5.41 -5.99 18.34
C ALA A 110 -6.62 -5.32 17.67
N ALA A 111 -6.49 -4.04 17.29
CA ALA A 111 -7.49 -3.33 16.50
C ALA A 111 -7.70 -4.00 15.13
N ALA A 112 -6.63 -4.34 14.42
CA ALA A 112 -6.70 -5.05 13.13
C ALA A 112 -7.43 -6.39 13.26
N ASN A 113 -7.05 -7.20 14.24
CA ASN A 113 -7.69 -8.50 14.50
C ASN A 113 -9.17 -8.34 14.86
N SER A 114 -9.49 -7.37 15.73
CA SER A 114 -10.88 -7.07 16.12
C SER A 114 -11.75 -6.68 14.93
N LEU A 115 -11.22 -5.83 14.01
CA LEU A 115 -11.91 -5.44 12.79
C LEU A 115 -12.08 -6.61 11.82
N THR A 116 -11.08 -7.47 11.69
CA THR A 116 -11.18 -8.68 10.87
C THR A 116 -12.24 -9.65 11.42
N MET A 117 -12.26 -9.88 12.73
CA MET A 117 -13.29 -10.70 13.37
C MET A 117 -14.71 -10.12 13.18
N LEU A 118 -14.83 -8.78 13.23
CA LEU A 118 -16.11 -8.10 12.96
C LEU A 118 -16.57 -8.35 11.51
N LEU A 119 -15.66 -8.23 10.52
CA LEU A 119 -15.96 -8.49 9.11
C LEU A 119 -16.46 -9.91 8.84
N GLY A 120 -16.03 -10.87 9.65
CA GLY A 120 -16.45 -12.28 9.60
C GLY A 120 -17.59 -12.64 10.55
N SER A 121 -18.22 -11.65 11.23
CA SER A 121 -19.25 -11.92 12.24
C SER A 121 -18.78 -12.86 13.37
N GLY A 122 -17.52 -12.75 13.75
CA GLY A 122 -16.86 -13.57 14.76
C GLY A 122 -16.08 -14.78 14.22
N ASP A 123 -16.10 -15.00 12.91
CA ASP A 123 -15.31 -16.05 12.25
C ASP A 123 -14.07 -15.43 11.58
N GLU A 124 -12.88 -15.92 11.94
CA GLU A 124 -11.60 -15.43 11.42
C GLU A 124 -11.46 -15.64 9.91
N GLU A 125 -11.76 -16.85 9.43
CA GLU A 125 -11.59 -17.20 8.02
C GLU A 125 -12.56 -16.39 7.14
N ALA A 126 -13.81 -16.26 7.55
CA ALA A 126 -14.79 -15.42 6.87
C ALA A 126 -14.37 -13.95 6.85
N GLY A 127 -13.78 -13.44 7.94
CA GLY A 127 -13.27 -12.08 8.02
C GLY A 127 -12.11 -11.84 7.06
N ARG A 128 -11.11 -12.71 7.05
CA ARG A 128 -9.97 -12.65 6.12
C ARG A 128 -10.44 -12.73 4.66
N LYS A 129 -11.37 -13.65 4.36
CA LYS A 129 -11.95 -13.78 3.03
C LYS A 129 -12.75 -12.57 2.58
N THR A 130 -13.41 -11.87 3.50
CA THR A 130 -14.10 -10.60 3.21
C THR A 130 -13.09 -9.55 2.78
N VAL A 131 -11.93 -9.43 3.44
CA VAL A 131 -10.86 -8.49 3.06
C VAL A 131 -10.31 -8.82 1.68
N GLU A 132 -9.95 -10.08 1.40
CA GLU A 132 -9.44 -10.51 0.09
C GLU A 132 -10.45 -10.26 -1.04
N THR A 133 -11.73 -10.61 -0.80
CA THR A 133 -12.80 -10.40 -1.78
C THR A 133 -13.01 -8.92 -2.09
N TRP A 134 -12.97 -8.06 -1.06
CA TRP A 134 -13.05 -6.62 -1.25
C TRP A 134 -11.83 -6.09 -2.01
N ALA A 135 -10.61 -6.49 -1.65
CA ALA A 135 -9.39 -6.09 -2.36
C ALA A 135 -9.44 -6.47 -3.84
N ALA A 136 -9.83 -7.69 -4.17
CA ALA A 136 -10.01 -8.14 -5.54
C ALA A 136 -11.07 -7.31 -6.30
N SER A 137 -12.13 -6.86 -5.62
CA SER A 137 -13.19 -6.05 -6.23
C SER A 137 -12.74 -4.66 -6.67
N ILE A 138 -11.62 -4.16 -6.10
CA ILE A 138 -11.00 -2.89 -6.48
C ILE A 138 -9.75 -3.07 -7.36
N GLY A 139 -9.49 -4.30 -7.87
CA GLY A 139 -8.38 -4.59 -8.77
C GLY A 139 -7.07 -5.02 -8.07
N CYS A 140 -7.08 -5.25 -6.75
CA CYS A 140 -5.93 -5.74 -5.98
C CYS A 140 -5.99 -7.27 -5.85
N GLU A 141 -5.47 -7.97 -6.86
CA GLU A 141 -5.65 -9.43 -7.00
C GLU A 141 -4.60 -10.26 -6.25
N ASN A 142 -3.48 -9.64 -5.80
CA ASN A 142 -2.38 -10.35 -5.13
C ASN A 142 -2.41 -10.17 -3.60
N VAL A 143 -3.52 -9.67 -3.05
CA VAL A 143 -3.73 -9.55 -1.60
C VAL A 143 -4.11 -10.91 -1.03
N ALA A 144 -3.24 -11.47 -0.19
CA ALA A 144 -3.47 -12.74 0.48
C ALA A 144 -3.40 -12.58 2.00
N TYR A 145 -4.51 -12.84 2.68
CA TYR A 145 -4.65 -12.66 4.12
C TYR A 145 -4.77 -14.02 4.82
N HIS A 146 -3.65 -14.65 5.13
CA HIS A 146 -3.58 -16.03 5.61
C HIS A 146 -3.70 -16.19 7.12
N ARG A 147 -3.38 -15.12 7.90
CA ARG A 147 -3.41 -15.17 9.36
C ARG A 147 -3.73 -13.82 9.98
N LEU A 148 -4.32 -13.82 11.18
CA LEU A 148 -4.42 -12.62 12.01
C LEU A 148 -3.04 -12.11 12.41
N MET A 149 -2.97 -10.85 12.83
CA MET A 149 -1.74 -10.24 13.31
C MET A 149 -1.23 -10.98 14.54
N LEU A 150 0.07 -11.28 14.58
CA LEU A 150 0.76 -11.98 15.67
C LEU A 150 0.25 -13.42 15.92
N ALA A 151 -0.46 -14.05 14.99
CA ALA A 151 -0.81 -15.45 15.11
C ALA A 151 0.45 -16.35 15.14
N GLU A 152 0.47 -17.32 16.03
CA GLU A 152 1.58 -18.27 16.20
C GLU A 152 1.54 -19.38 15.15
N ASN A 153 1.86 -19.03 13.91
CA ASN A 153 2.00 -20.00 12.80
C ASN A 153 3.00 -19.45 11.77
N ASP A 154 3.45 -20.30 10.84
CA ASP A 154 4.44 -19.98 9.82
C ASP A 154 3.87 -19.28 8.58
N LEU A 155 2.54 -19.06 8.54
CA LEU A 155 1.89 -18.38 7.43
C LEU A 155 2.22 -16.89 7.46
N GLN A 156 2.31 -16.27 6.28
CA GLN A 156 2.48 -14.83 6.13
C GLN A 156 1.38 -14.24 5.27
N ASN A 157 1.03 -12.99 5.52
CA ASN A 157 0.14 -12.21 4.68
C ASN A 157 0.97 -11.57 3.56
N HIS A 158 0.40 -11.45 2.36
CA HIS A 158 1.12 -10.97 1.19
C HIS A 158 0.36 -9.86 0.49
N VAL A 159 1.12 -8.97 -0.15
CA VAL A 159 0.67 -7.93 -1.08
C VAL A 159 1.77 -7.71 -2.12
N THR A 160 1.49 -6.90 -3.15
CA THR A 160 2.51 -6.32 -4.04
C THR A 160 2.56 -4.80 -3.86
N ALA A 161 3.66 -4.15 -4.27
CA ALA A 161 3.72 -2.69 -4.31
C ALA A 161 2.64 -2.13 -5.26
N ARG A 162 2.31 -2.85 -6.33
CA ARG A 162 1.23 -2.51 -7.25
C ARG A 162 -0.16 -2.51 -6.60
N ASP A 163 -0.50 -3.54 -5.79
CA ASP A 163 -1.79 -3.56 -5.07
C ASP A 163 -1.88 -2.41 -4.07
N CYS A 164 -0.78 -2.11 -3.37
CA CYS A 164 -0.71 -0.95 -2.48
C CYS A 164 -0.87 0.37 -3.26
N ALA A 165 -0.25 0.49 -4.44
CA ALA A 165 -0.39 1.65 -5.31
C ALA A 165 -1.84 1.82 -5.79
N GLU A 166 -2.52 0.73 -6.15
CA GLU A 166 -3.91 0.77 -6.62
C GLU A 166 -4.86 1.33 -5.56
N ILE A 167 -4.83 0.80 -4.34
CA ILE A 167 -5.70 1.33 -3.27
C ILE A 167 -5.36 2.79 -2.94
N LEU A 168 -4.08 3.18 -2.86
CA LEU A 168 -3.65 4.55 -2.60
C LEU A 168 -4.10 5.51 -3.72
N ARG A 169 -3.98 5.09 -4.98
CA ARG A 169 -4.47 5.85 -6.15
C ARG A 169 -5.97 6.10 -6.06
N GLN A 170 -6.77 5.08 -5.73
CA GLN A 170 -8.22 5.24 -5.59
C GLN A 170 -8.58 6.13 -4.40
N ILE A 171 -7.83 6.07 -3.29
CA ILE A 171 -8.00 6.98 -2.15
C ILE A 171 -7.73 8.42 -2.60
N TYR A 172 -6.60 8.68 -3.23
CA TYR A 172 -6.22 10.01 -3.70
C TYR A 172 -7.23 10.58 -4.72
N LYS A 173 -7.63 9.77 -5.70
CA LYS A 173 -8.63 10.16 -6.73
C LYS A 173 -10.06 10.22 -6.20
N LYS A 174 -10.29 9.96 -4.92
CA LYS A 174 -11.60 9.95 -4.25
C LYS A 174 -12.61 8.97 -4.86
N THR A 175 -12.10 7.87 -5.42
CA THR A 175 -12.91 6.81 -6.06
C THR A 175 -12.99 5.54 -5.22
N CYS A 176 -12.21 5.41 -4.15
CA CYS A 176 -12.27 4.28 -3.24
C CYS A 176 -13.58 4.32 -2.45
N ILE A 177 -14.51 3.43 -2.77
CA ILE A 177 -15.84 3.30 -2.16
C ILE A 177 -16.73 4.54 -2.42
N SER A 178 -16.33 5.74 -1.99
CA SER A 178 -16.97 7.03 -2.26
C SER A 178 -15.99 8.17 -1.94
N GLU A 179 -16.27 9.39 -2.43
CA GLU A 179 -15.46 10.58 -2.15
C GLU A 179 -15.26 10.81 -0.64
N ALA A 180 -16.36 10.84 0.12
CA ALA A 180 -16.31 11.07 1.57
C ALA A 180 -15.55 9.96 2.34
N VAL A 181 -15.61 8.71 1.88
CA VAL A 181 -14.85 7.61 2.48
C VAL A 181 -13.37 7.72 2.12
N SER A 182 -13.06 8.02 0.87
CA SER A 182 -11.66 8.23 0.44
C SER A 182 -10.99 9.36 1.24
N GLU A 183 -11.69 10.47 1.50
CA GLU A 183 -11.18 11.56 2.35
C GLU A 183 -10.89 11.10 3.78
N LYS A 184 -11.77 10.29 4.38
CA LYS A 184 -11.53 9.73 5.71
C LYS A 184 -10.33 8.77 5.73
N MET A 185 -10.20 7.92 4.70
CA MET A 185 -9.05 7.02 4.56
C MET A 185 -7.75 7.80 4.40
N LEU A 186 -7.74 8.85 3.57
CA LEU A 186 -6.59 9.72 3.37
C LEU A 186 -6.19 10.37 4.70
N GLN A 187 -7.14 10.95 5.43
CA GLN A 187 -6.89 11.58 6.72
C GLN A 187 -6.32 10.62 7.77
N LEU A 188 -6.75 9.36 7.79
CA LEU A 188 -6.15 8.34 8.67
C LEU A 188 -4.68 8.08 8.30
N LEU A 189 -4.34 8.05 7.01
CA LEU A 189 -2.98 7.85 6.52
C LEU A 189 -2.08 9.06 6.79
N GLU A 190 -2.60 10.30 6.68
CA GLU A 190 -1.89 11.54 7.04
C GLU A 190 -1.54 11.59 8.53
N ASN A 191 -2.36 10.98 9.38
CA ASN A 191 -2.16 10.90 10.82
C ASN A 191 -1.22 9.76 11.27
N GLN A 192 -0.48 9.13 10.37
CA GLN A 192 0.52 8.12 10.70
C GLN A 192 1.56 8.67 11.67
N GLN A 193 1.89 7.91 12.73
CA GLN A 193 2.82 8.33 13.78
C GLN A 193 4.22 7.70 13.67
N VAL A 194 4.39 6.69 12.81
CA VAL A 194 5.70 6.05 12.59
C VAL A 194 6.34 6.65 11.34
N ASN A 195 7.15 7.69 11.52
CA ASN A 195 7.69 8.55 10.45
C ASN A 195 9.18 8.33 10.19
N ASP A 196 9.66 7.12 10.41
CA ASP A 196 11.07 6.75 10.33
C ASP A 196 11.54 6.26 8.95
N ARG A 197 10.66 6.33 7.92
CA ARG A 197 10.91 5.82 6.55
C ARG A 197 10.57 6.90 5.50
N LEU A 198 9.45 6.78 4.78
CA LEU A 198 9.11 7.71 3.68
C LEU A 198 9.22 9.19 4.07
N PRO A 199 8.72 9.66 5.22
CA PRO A 199 8.81 11.08 5.60
C PRO A 199 10.18 11.51 6.11
N LEU A 200 11.02 10.58 6.59
CA LEU A 200 12.19 10.88 7.43
C LEU A 200 13.14 11.94 6.85
N LEU A 201 13.41 11.90 5.55
CA LEU A 201 14.35 12.78 4.87
C LEU A 201 13.67 13.82 3.97
N LEU A 202 12.34 13.95 4.05
CA LEU A 202 11.59 14.97 3.35
C LEU A 202 11.51 16.28 4.17
N PRO A 203 11.25 17.44 3.55
CA PRO A 203 10.99 18.68 4.28
C PRO A 203 9.80 18.53 5.25
N GLU A 204 9.86 19.21 6.39
CA GLU A 204 8.85 19.11 7.46
C GLU A 204 7.44 19.60 7.04
N ASP A 205 7.37 20.44 6.01
CA ASP A 205 6.12 20.98 5.46
C ASP A 205 5.48 20.09 4.39
N VAL A 206 6.10 18.96 4.07
CA VAL A 206 5.55 18.00 3.11
C VAL A 206 4.66 16.99 3.82
N THR A 207 3.38 16.97 3.46
CA THR A 207 2.44 15.97 3.97
C THR A 207 2.67 14.63 3.28
N VAL A 208 2.77 13.57 4.08
CA VAL A 208 2.87 12.19 3.61
C VAL A 208 1.75 11.38 4.25
N ALA A 209 0.78 10.96 3.44
CA ALA A 209 -0.27 10.03 3.85
C ALA A 209 0.22 8.60 3.64
N HIS A 210 0.57 7.86 4.70
CA HIS A 210 1.28 6.60 4.52
C HIS A 210 0.92 5.51 5.51
N LYS A 211 1.34 4.28 5.20
CA LYS A 211 1.24 3.12 6.07
C LYS A 211 2.52 2.33 6.09
N THR A 212 3.07 2.13 7.28
CA THR A 212 4.27 1.32 7.51
C THR A 212 3.97 -0.17 7.66
N GLY A 213 4.91 -1.01 7.25
CA GLY A 213 4.96 -2.44 7.52
C GLY A 213 6.26 -2.81 8.24
N ASN A 214 6.16 -3.52 9.36
CA ASN A 214 7.34 -3.99 10.12
C ASN A 214 7.10 -5.41 10.65
N LEU A 215 7.97 -6.33 10.24
CA LEU A 215 8.11 -7.66 10.80
C LEU A 215 9.62 -7.98 10.82
N SER A 216 10.23 -7.84 11.99
CA SER A 216 11.70 -7.86 12.16
C SER A 216 12.37 -9.06 11.49
N GLY A 217 13.41 -8.79 10.71
CA GLY A 217 14.16 -9.77 9.93
C GLY A 217 13.42 -10.36 8.72
N ILE A 218 12.16 -9.98 8.48
CA ILE A 218 11.32 -10.55 7.43
C ILE A 218 10.81 -9.48 6.46
N CYS A 219 10.25 -8.36 6.98
CA CYS A 219 9.67 -7.32 6.14
C CYS A 219 9.80 -5.95 6.77
N ILE A 220 10.38 -5.00 6.03
CA ILE A 220 10.37 -3.57 6.30
C ILE A 220 9.76 -2.88 5.09
N ALA A 221 8.71 -2.11 5.31
CA ALA A 221 7.97 -1.50 4.20
C ALA A 221 7.36 -0.15 4.62
N ASP A 222 7.14 0.71 3.62
CA ASP A 222 6.33 1.90 3.76
C ASP A 222 5.70 2.24 2.40
N VAL A 223 4.42 2.59 2.39
CA VAL A 223 3.68 2.91 1.17
C VAL A 223 2.82 4.15 1.43
N GLY A 224 2.84 5.11 0.51
CA GLY A 224 2.16 6.36 0.78
C GLY A 224 2.00 7.29 -0.41
N ILE A 225 1.26 8.36 -0.18
CA ILE A 225 1.03 9.50 -1.06
C ILE A 225 1.81 10.68 -0.52
N VAL A 226 2.61 11.31 -1.36
CA VAL A 226 3.32 12.55 -1.03
C VAL A 226 2.60 13.71 -1.70
N GLU A 227 2.07 14.61 -0.88
CA GLU A 227 1.20 15.70 -1.34
C GLU A 227 1.99 16.94 -1.72
N LEU A 228 2.55 16.95 -2.93
CA LEU A 228 3.10 18.14 -3.53
C LEU A 228 2.01 18.89 -4.30
N LYS A 229 2.00 20.23 -4.18
CA LYS A 229 0.96 21.08 -4.76
C LYS A 229 0.75 20.87 -6.26
N ASP A 230 1.83 20.78 -7.02
CA ASP A 230 1.79 20.75 -8.49
C ASP A 230 2.21 19.40 -9.08
N SER A 231 2.77 18.51 -8.25
CA SER A 231 3.33 17.21 -8.66
C SER A 231 3.14 16.12 -7.59
N PRO A 232 1.90 15.87 -7.12
CA PRO A 232 1.64 14.82 -6.14
C PRO A 232 1.99 13.45 -6.74
N TYR A 233 2.54 12.58 -5.90
CA TYR A 233 2.92 11.24 -6.32
C TYR A 233 2.62 10.21 -5.24
N LEU A 234 2.52 8.95 -5.62
CA LEU A 234 2.56 7.85 -4.68
C LEU A 234 3.88 7.08 -4.81
N ILE A 235 4.31 6.52 -3.68
CA ILE A 235 5.48 5.66 -3.59
C ILE A 235 5.16 4.47 -2.69
N CYS A 236 5.44 3.25 -3.18
CA CYS A 236 5.30 2.01 -2.43
C CYS A 236 6.66 1.30 -2.42
N VAL A 237 7.21 1.04 -1.24
CA VAL A 237 8.48 0.34 -1.08
C VAL A 237 8.30 -0.81 -0.11
N ILE A 238 8.57 -2.03 -0.57
CA ILE A 238 8.52 -3.25 0.23
C ILE A 238 9.89 -3.93 0.15
N CYS A 239 10.52 -4.14 1.30
CA CYS A 239 11.73 -4.92 1.44
C CYS A 239 11.43 -6.20 2.22
N ASN A 240 11.69 -7.35 1.62
CA ASN A 240 11.67 -8.63 2.33
C ASN A 240 13.10 -9.19 2.46
N ASP A 241 13.30 -10.00 3.50
CA ASP A 241 14.59 -10.57 3.88
C ASP A 241 15.68 -9.47 4.01
N PRO A 242 15.41 -8.39 4.80
CA PRO A 242 16.36 -7.30 4.96
C PRO A 242 17.67 -7.81 5.56
N TYR A 243 18.81 -7.31 5.07
CA TYR A 243 20.11 -7.61 5.68
C TYR A 243 20.15 -7.14 7.15
N THR A 244 19.61 -5.96 7.42
CA THR A 244 19.24 -5.46 8.74
C THR A 244 17.98 -4.59 8.62
N ASP A 245 17.14 -4.61 9.66
CA ASP A 245 15.93 -3.77 9.70
C ASP A 245 16.28 -2.27 9.60
N ALA A 246 17.32 -1.84 10.33
CA ALA A 246 17.78 -0.45 10.32
C ALA A 246 18.32 -0.02 8.93
N GLY A 247 19.04 -0.91 8.24
CA GLY A 247 19.52 -0.68 6.89
C GLY A 247 18.36 -0.48 5.92
N ALA A 248 17.39 -1.41 5.90
CA ALA A 248 16.23 -1.29 5.03
C ALA A 248 15.38 -0.05 5.34
N THR A 249 15.25 0.34 6.62
CA THR A 249 14.59 1.57 7.03
C THR A 249 15.28 2.81 6.43
N SER A 250 16.61 2.88 6.49
CA SER A 250 17.40 3.98 5.92
C SER A 250 17.29 4.02 4.40
N GLU A 251 17.37 2.86 3.75
CA GLU A 251 17.26 2.74 2.28
C GLU A 251 15.89 3.20 1.78
N ILE A 252 14.79 2.89 2.48
CA ILE A 252 13.45 3.41 2.16
C ILE A 252 13.41 4.94 2.25
N ALA A 253 14.02 5.54 3.28
CA ALA A 253 14.06 6.99 3.43
C ALA A 253 14.90 7.66 2.34
N GLU A 254 16.04 7.09 1.95
CA GLU A 254 16.90 7.57 0.89
C GLU A 254 16.23 7.47 -0.49
N LEU A 255 15.55 6.34 -0.78
CA LEU A 255 14.72 6.18 -1.98
C LEU A 255 13.61 7.24 -2.03
N SER A 256 12.89 7.44 -0.91
CA SER A 256 11.85 8.48 -0.82
C SER A 256 12.42 9.88 -1.11
N GLN A 257 13.58 10.22 -0.55
CA GLN A 257 14.22 11.51 -0.82
C GLN A 257 14.64 11.65 -2.30
N SER A 258 15.14 10.57 -2.92
CA SER A 258 15.52 10.57 -4.33
C SER A 258 14.30 10.81 -5.24
N VAL A 259 13.17 10.14 -4.92
CA VAL A 259 11.89 10.36 -5.62
C VAL A 259 11.39 11.78 -5.41
N TYR A 260 11.37 12.27 -4.16
CA TYR A 260 10.96 13.65 -3.85
C TYR A 260 11.71 14.68 -4.69
N ARG A 261 13.04 14.58 -4.78
CA ARG A 261 13.87 15.50 -5.59
C ARG A 261 13.52 15.48 -7.07
N ALA A 262 13.08 14.33 -7.59
CA ALA A 262 12.68 14.23 -9.00
C ALA A 262 11.32 14.89 -9.27
N PHE A 263 10.43 14.96 -8.27
CA PHE A 263 9.11 15.57 -8.39
C PHE A 263 9.08 17.04 -7.95
N ALA A 264 9.91 17.42 -6.98
CA ALA A 264 9.98 18.80 -6.48
C ALA A 264 10.78 19.76 -7.38
N GLY A 265 11.58 19.25 -8.34
CA GLY A 265 12.33 20.01 -9.34
C GLY A 265 13.73 20.37 -8.88
#